data_cebdbb19be7e2521172b35138ab409c5
#
_entry.id   cebdbb19be7e2521172b35138ab409c5
#
_cell.length_a   1.000
_cell.length_b   1.000
_cell.length_c   1.000
_cell.angle_alpha   90.00
_cell.angle_beta   90.00
_cell.angle_gamma   90.00
#
_symmetry.space_group_name_H-M   'P 1'
#
loop_
_entity.id
_entity.type
_entity.pdbx_description
1 polymer ?
#
loop_
_entity_poly.entity_id
_entity_poly.type
_entity_poly.pdbx_seq_one_letter_code
_entity_poly.pdbx_strand_id
1 'polypeptide(L)'
;MIKGYSHKPMGTVALGTHLGNFSKEDSLKYVEAIKYAVRNGIYSIDGAINYRGMCSERDEGVALAELMNYGIITREEVFISSKAGLLYGDISAKLPPMKYLSEKLENKGISIEDFSEYEGLFQTLNPAFYEIALNKSLENLGLEMIDVYYIHIPEITKLKLTEDEFYEKMEMLIRWYETKCFEGKIRYYGIAFEFMVEEPFENKWHIEIERIKNIARKVSGEKNHFKYILFEYNIMCDWADTVNSQMIDGVKMTMIEACKALELETVASMPFAMGDGFKKYALSDMLDFVLKKMNHVIVGSKNPKHIEEILRCWRGNFSECSGR
;
A
#
# COMPACT_ATOMS: atom_id res chain seq x y z
N MET A 1 12.19 26.99 6.89
CA MET A 1 11.72 26.93 5.49
C MET A 1 12.48 25.81 4.82
N ILE A 2 11.87 24.61 4.72
CA ILE A 2 12.43 23.49 3.96
C ILE A 2 12.36 23.93 2.50
N LYS A 3 13.50 23.92 1.80
CA LYS A 3 13.56 24.18 0.36
C LYS A 3 12.53 23.29 -0.31
N GLY A 4 11.62 23.88 -1.08
CA GLY A 4 10.56 23.16 -1.78
C GLY A 4 11.11 22.28 -2.88
N TYR A 5 11.50 21.06 -2.51
CA TYR A 5 11.70 19.99 -3.46
C TYR A 5 10.30 19.49 -3.89
N SER A 6 9.96 19.70 -5.13
CA SER A 6 8.71 19.19 -5.71
C SER A 6 8.88 17.70 -6.00
N HIS A 7 8.60 16.87 -4.99
CA HIS A 7 8.49 15.42 -5.21
C HIS A 7 7.36 15.13 -6.21
N LYS A 8 7.59 14.19 -7.13
CA LYS A 8 6.54 13.71 -8.02
C LYS A 8 5.33 13.21 -7.23
N PRO A 9 4.10 13.39 -7.74
CA PRO A 9 2.93 12.69 -7.23
C PRO A 9 3.01 11.20 -7.55
N MET A 10 2.12 10.38 -6.96
CA MET A 10 1.98 8.99 -7.36
C MET A 10 1.67 8.89 -8.86
N GLY A 11 2.33 7.98 -9.57
CA GLY A 11 2.06 7.72 -10.98
C GLY A 11 0.77 6.93 -11.16
N THR A 12 0.14 7.06 -12.32
CA THR A 12 -1.06 6.27 -12.66
C THR A 12 -0.82 4.76 -12.55
N VAL A 13 0.37 4.30 -12.94
CA VAL A 13 0.80 2.91 -12.78
C VAL A 13 1.96 2.85 -11.79
N ALA A 14 1.85 1.97 -10.80
CA ALA A 14 2.90 1.65 -9.84
C ALA A 14 3.32 0.18 -9.98
N LEU A 15 4.58 -0.14 -9.71
CA LEU A 15 5.07 -1.51 -9.65
C LEU A 15 4.96 -2.06 -8.23
N GLY A 16 4.23 -3.17 -8.06
CA GLY A 16 4.08 -3.87 -6.78
C GLY A 16 5.12 -4.98 -6.60
N THR A 17 5.59 -5.18 -5.37
CA THR A 17 6.68 -6.10 -5.02
C THR A 17 6.26 -7.25 -4.09
N HIS A 18 4.94 -7.48 -3.97
CA HIS A 18 4.36 -8.48 -3.06
C HIS A 18 4.69 -9.92 -3.46
N LEU A 19 4.51 -10.27 -4.75
CA LEU A 19 4.56 -11.65 -5.25
C LEU A 19 5.98 -12.22 -5.26
N GLY A 20 6.08 -13.56 -5.15
CA GLY A 20 7.34 -14.29 -5.31
C GLY A 20 7.79 -15.03 -4.05
N ASN A 21 8.92 -15.70 -4.18
CA ASN A 21 9.51 -16.49 -3.12
C ASN A 21 10.49 -15.68 -2.25
N PHE A 22 10.82 -16.23 -1.08
CA PHE A 22 11.84 -15.70 -0.18
C PHE A 22 13.28 -16.08 -0.64
N SER A 23 13.54 -16.12 -1.95
CA SER A 23 14.79 -16.56 -2.51
C SER A 23 15.63 -15.39 -3.02
N LYS A 24 16.96 -15.57 -3.01
CA LYS A 24 17.90 -14.61 -3.59
C LYS A 24 17.64 -14.42 -5.10
N GLU A 25 17.20 -15.47 -5.80
CA GLU A 25 16.87 -15.41 -7.21
C GLU A 25 15.70 -14.42 -7.46
N ASP A 26 14.62 -14.52 -6.67
CA ASP A 26 13.49 -13.62 -6.79
C ASP A 26 13.86 -12.19 -6.39
N SER A 27 14.71 -11.99 -5.39
CA SER A 27 15.25 -10.67 -5.05
C SER A 27 16.01 -10.03 -6.22
N LEU A 28 16.90 -10.77 -6.87
CA LEU A 28 17.60 -10.27 -8.06
C LEU A 28 16.64 -9.91 -9.20
N LYS A 29 15.60 -10.72 -9.43
CA LYS A 29 14.56 -10.42 -10.43
C LYS A 29 13.80 -9.14 -10.09
N TYR A 30 13.46 -8.90 -8.82
CA TYR A 30 12.80 -7.67 -8.40
C TYR A 30 13.68 -6.45 -8.56
N VAL A 31 14.95 -6.52 -8.16
CA VAL A 31 15.91 -5.42 -8.38
C VAL A 31 15.97 -5.03 -9.86
N GLU A 32 16.09 -6.02 -10.76
CA GLU A 32 16.12 -5.75 -12.21
C GLU A 32 14.77 -5.24 -12.74
N ALA A 33 13.65 -5.79 -12.27
CA ALA A 33 12.31 -5.34 -12.65
C ALA A 33 12.05 -3.89 -12.24
N ILE A 34 12.43 -3.49 -11.02
CA ILE A 34 12.32 -2.12 -10.54
C ILE A 34 13.17 -1.17 -11.38
N LYS A 35 14.44 -1.53 -11.62
CA LYS A 35 15.33 -0.72 -12.49
C LYS A 35 14.77 -0.57 -13.89
N TYR A 36 14.23 -1.64 -14.46
CA TYR A 36 13.59 -1.60 -15.78
C TYR A 36 12.34 -0.70 -15.77
N ALA A 37 11.46 -0.86 -14.80
CA ALA A 37 10.24 -0.07 -14.66
C ALA A 37 10.53 1.42 -14.56
N VAL A 38 11.45 1.82 -13.67
CA VAL A 38 11.84 3.22 -13.46
C VAL A 38 12.44 3.83 -14.74
N ARG A 39 13.38 3.14 -15.40
CA ARG A 39 13.97 3.61 -16.68
C ARG A 39 12.94 3.78 -17.79
N ASN A 40 11.82 3.07 -17.70
CA ASN A 40 10.75 3.11 -18.69
C ASN A 40 9.51 3.90 -18.22
N GLY A 41 9.62 4.70 -17.16
CA GLY A 41 8.61 5.69 -16.77
C GLY A 41 7.58 5.23 -15.74
N ILE A 42 7.70 4.02 -15.19
CA ILE A 42 6.98 3.63 -13.96
C ILE A 42 7.89 4.03 -12.79
N TYR A 43 7.64 5.19 -12.21
CA TYR A 43 8.45 5.75 -11.13
C TYR A 43 7.80 5.56 -9.75
N SER A 44 6.62 4.97 -9.68
CA SER A 44 5.94 4.63 -8.42
C SER A 44 6.13 3.15 -8.09
N ILE A 45 6.55 2.86 -6.85
CA ILE A 45 6.83 1.49 -6.37
C ILE A 45 6.08 1.27 -5.07
N ASP A 46 5.42 0.12 -4.96
CA ASP A 46 4.63 -0.27 -3.81
C ASP A 46 5.15 -1.54 -3.17
N GLY A 47 5.53 -1.41 -1.90
CA GLY A 47 5.97 -2.50 -1.05
C GLY A 47 5.20 -2.59 0.26
N ALA A 48 5.70 -3.44 1.15
CA ALA A 48 5.34 -3.48 2.56
C ALA A 48 6.43 -4.20 3.36
N ILE A 49 6.57 -3.85 4.64
CA ILE A 49 7.59 -4.45 5.51
C ILE A 49 7.41 -5.96 5.67
N ASN A 50 6.17 -6.45 5.66
CA ASN A 50 5.87 -7.90 5.77
C ASN A 50 6.06 -8.66 4.45
N TYR A 51 6.14 -7.99 3.30
CA TYR A 51 6.26 -8.66 2.01
C TYR A 51 7.58 -9.40 1.89
N ARG A 52 7.46 -10.72 1.61
CA ARG A 52 8.61 -11.60 1.43
C ARG A 52 9.62 -11.53 2.60
N GLY A 53 9.12 -11.34 3.83
CA GLY A 53 9.98 -11.28 5.03
C GLY A 53 11.02 -10.16 4.97
N MET A 54 10.59 -8.94 4.65
CA MET A 54 11.37 -7.71 4.40
C MET A 54 12.18 -7.69 3.10
N CYS A 55 12.17 -8.74 2.28
CA CYS A 55 12.91 -8.72 1.00
C CYS A 55 12.37 -7.66 0.05
N SER A 56 11.05 -7.40 0.03
CA SER A 56 10.43 -6.39 -0.82
C SER A 56 11.11 -5.03 -0.66
N GLU A 57 11.09 -4.46 0.53
CA GLU A 57 11.71 -3.15 0.80
C GLU A 57 13.24 -3.14 0.59
N ARG A 58 13.92 -4.24 0.91
CA ARG A 58 15.38 -4.35 0.68
C ARG A 58 15.73 -4.38 -0.80
N ASP A 59 14.95 -5.10 -1.61
CA ASP A 59 15.15 -5.16 -3.05
C ASP A 59 14.88 -3.79 -3.69
N GLU A 60 13.85 -3.07 -3.21
CA GLU A 60 13.57 -1.69 -3.59
C GLU A 60 14.73 -0.77 -3.23
N GLY A 61 15.23 -0.85 -2.00
CA GLY A 61 16.37 -0.06 -1.53
C GLY A 61 17.64 -0.28 -2.39
N VAL A 62 17.95 -1.53 -2.73
CA VAL A 62 19.07 -1.86 -3.62
C VAL A 62 18.87 -1.25 -5.01
N ALA A 63 17.69 -1.43 -5.61
CA ALA A 63 17.41 -0.90 -6.94
C ALA A 63 17.46 0.63 -6.98
N LEU A 64 16.87 1.29 -5.99
CA LEU A 64 16.87 2.75 -5.88
C LEU A 64 18.28 3.30 -5.67
N ALA A 65 19.07 2.69 -4.79
CA ALA A 65 20.46 3.09 -4.54
C ALA A 65 21.30 2.98 -5.81
N GLU A 66 21.19 1.89 -6.57
CA GLU A 66 21.89 1.75 -7.85
C GLU A 66 21.45 2.83 -8.87
N LEU A 67 20.14 3.05 -9.03
CA LEU A 67 19.62 4.07 -9.97
C LEU A 67 20.10 5.48 -9.61
N MET A 68 20.09 5.84 -8.33
CA MET A 68 20.57 7.14 -7.85
C MET A 68 22.09 7.28 -7.99
N ASN A 69 22.86 6.26 -7.63
CA ASN A 69 24.33 6.28 -7.74
C ASN A 69 24.80 6.41 -9.20
N TYR A 70 24.05 5.88 -10.16
CA TYR A 70 24.33 6.05 -11.60
C TYR A 70 23.76 7.36 -12.19
N GLY A 71 23.12 8.21 -11.35
CA GLY A 71 22.54 9.47 -11.81
C GLY A 71 21.35 9.31 -12.76
N ILE A 72 20.66 8.18 -12.71
CA ILE A 72 19.50 7.89 -13.56
C ILE A 72 18.26 8.59 -13.02
N ILE A 73 18.13 8.67 -11.69
CA ILE A 73 17.06 9.36 -10.98
C ILE A 73 17.60 10.09 -9.75
N THR A 74 16.82 11.04 -9.26
CA THR A 74 16.93 11.58 -7.89
C THR A 74 15.82 11.01 -7.01
N ARG A 75 15.89 11.23 -5.68
CA ARG A 75 14.84 10.79 -4.74
C ARG A 75 13.47 11.43 -5.07
N GLU A 76 13.48 12.66 -5.51
CA GLU A 76 12.29 13.45 -5.83
C GLU A 76 11.58 12.96 -7.10
N GLU A 77 12.25 12.20 -7.93
CA GLU A 77 11.72 11.67 -9.20
C GLU A 77 11.02 10.31 -9.05
N VAL A 78 11.06 9.70 -7.86
CA VAL A 78 10.35 8.46 -7.55
C VAL A 78 9.33 8.66 -6.44
N PHE A 79 8.30 7.82 -6.45
CA PHE A 79 7.25 7.78 -5.43
C PHE A 79 7.21 6.39 -4.80
N ILE A 80 7.49 6.32 -3.50
CA ILE A 80 7.64 5.06 -2.79
C ILE A 80 6.52 4.94 -1.76
N SER A 81 5.78 3.83 -1.83
CA SER A 81 4.80 3.46 -0.80
C SER A 81 5.19 2.18 -0.09
N SER A 82 4.92 2.12 1.20
CA SER A 82 5.06 0.93 2.02
C SER A 82 3.92 0.86 3.04
N LYS A 83 3.87 -0.21 3.83
CA LYS A 83 2.74 -0.52 4.72
C LYS A 83 3.24 -1.13 6.04
N ALA A 84 2.54 -0.84 7.14
CA ALA A 84 2.69 -1.52 8.42
C ALA A 84 1.33 -1.80 9.07
N GLY A 85 1.37 -2.60 10.12
CA GLY A 85 0.19 -3.04 10.89
C GLY A 85 0.18 -4.55 11.06
N LEU A 86 0.60 -5.31 10.05
CA LEU A 86 0.76 -6.75 10.16
C LEU A 86 2.09 -7.12 10.83
N LEU A 87 2.05 -8.14 11.70
CA LEU A 87 3.25 -8.72 12.28
C LEU A 87 4.12 -9.31 11.15
N TYR A 88 5.39 -8.95 11.15
CA TYR A 88 6.34 -9.35 10.13
C TYR A 88 7.52 -10.14 10.71
N GLY A 89 8.17 -10.89 9.85
CA GLY A 89 9.42 -11.59 10.15
C GLY A 89 10.59 -11.05 9.33
N ASP A 90 11.80 -11.48 9.66
CA ASP A 90 13.02 -11.20 8.90
C ASP A 90 13.60 -12.50 8.35
N ILE A 91 13.41 -12.74 7.05
CA ILE A 91 13.89 -13.97 6.42
C ILE A 91 15.44 -14.04 6.38
N SER A 92 16.11 -12.90 6.25
CA SER A 92 17.57 -12.84 6.23
C SER A 92 18.17 -13.22 7.59
N ALA A 93 17.48 -12.90 8.67
CA ALA A 93 17.84 -13.30 10.03
C ALA A 93 17.26 -14.69 10.42
N LYS A 94 16.51 -15.35 9.52
CA LYS A 94 15.80 -16.61 9.77
C LYS A 94 14.82 -16.50 10.95
N LEU A 95 14.16 -15.38 11.07
CA LEU A 95 13.17 -15.07 12.10
C LEU A 95 11.77 -15.00 11.48
N PRO A 96 10.96 -16.07 11.53
CA PRO A 96 9.55 -16.00 11.18
C PRO A 96 8.81 -15.05 12.15
N PRO A 97 7.59 -14.56 11.81
CA PRO A 97 6.92 -13.49 12.56
C PRO A 97 6.88 -13.67 14.08
N MET A 98 6.43 -14.81 14.58
CA MET A 98 6.35 -15.06 16.02
C MET A 98 7.72 -15.05 16.70
N LYS A 99 8.75 -15.57 16.03
CA LYS A 99 10.12 -15.55 16.56
C LYS A 99 10.71 -14.14 16.49
N TYR A 100 10.36 -13.35 15.46
CA TYR A 100 10.75 -11.94 15.38
C TYR A 100 10.09 -11.13 16.51
N LEU A 101 8.82 -11.41 16.82
CA LEU A 101 8.13 -10.79 17.95
C LEU A 101 8.91 -11.03 19.25
N SER A 102 9.15 -12.29 19.61
CA SER A 102 9.80 -12.64 20.89
C SER A 102 11.26 -12.16 20.99
N GLU A 103 12.02 -12.16 19.89
CA GLU A 103 13.45 -11.81 19.94
C GLU A 103 13.72 -10.31 19.70
N LYS A 104 12.83 -9.59 18.98
CA LYS A 104 13.10 -8.23 18.50
C LYS A 104 12.11 -7.18 18.94
N LEU A 105 10.87 -7.57 19.26
CA LEU A 105 9.81 -6.63 19.58
C LEU A 105 9.43 -6.62 21.07
N GLU A 106 9.43 -7.78 21.76
CA GLU A 106 9.05 -7.83 23.18
C GLU A 106 9.96 -6.97 24.06
N ASN A 107 11.26 -6.93 23.79
CA ASN A 107 12.19 -6.06 24.51
C ASN A 107 11.98 -4.57 24.25
N LYS A 108 11.11 -4.23 23.28
CA LYS A 108 10.70 -2.86 22.95
C LYS A 108 9.28 -2.55 23.41
N GLY A 109 8.68 -3.45 24.20
CA GLY A 109 7.37 -3.30 24.81
C GLY A 109 6.20 -3.66 23.88
N ILE A 110 6.45 -4.42 22.82
CA ILE A 110 5.39 -4.96 21.93
C ILE A 110 5.21 -6.42 22.24
N SER A 111 4.01 -6.82 22.59
CA SER A 111 3.65 -8.20 22.91
C SER A 111 2.57 -8.76 21.99
N ILE A 112 2.28 -10.05 22.08
CA ILE A 112 1.23 -10.67 21.25
C ILE A 112 -0.16 -10.09 21.56
N GLU A 113 -0.40 -9.61 22.77
CA GLU A 113 -1.64 -8.99 23.22
C GLU A 113 -1.94 -7.65 22.50
N ASP A 114 -0.93 -7.03 21.90
CA ASP A 114 -1.11 -5.84 21.06
C ASP A 114 -1.79 -6.16 19.72
N PHE A 115 -1.86 -7.43 19.33
CA PHE A 115 -2.34 -7.85 18.03
C PHE A 115 -3.72 -8.51 18.10
N SER A 116 -4.52 -8.23 17.09
CA SER A 116 -5.71 -9.02 16.74
C SER A 116 -5.33 -10.04 15.69
N GLU A 117 -5.88 -11.25 15.78
CA GLU A 117 -5.55 -12.35 14.86
C GLU A 117 -6.77 -12.75 14.02
N TYR A 118 -6.53 -12.97 12.74
CA TYR A 118 -7.47 -13.59 11.81
C TYR A 118 -6.71 -14.40 10.75
N GLU A 119 -7.05 -15.69 10.63
CA GLU A 119 -6.45 -16.63 9.65
C GLU A 119 -4.91 -16.63 9.61
N GLY A 120 -4.29 -16.51 10.78
CA GLY A 120 -2.82 -16.47 10.92
C GLY A 120 -2.18 -15.12 10.61
N LEU A 121 -2.96 -14.12 10.26
CA LEU A 121 -2.51 -12.74 10.17
C LEU A 121 -2.70 -12.04 11.51
N PHE A 122 -1.68 -11.39 11.99
CA PHE A 122 -1.68 -10.64 13.26
C PHE A 122 -1.57 -9.16 12.94
N GLN A 123 -2.58 -8.36 13.27
CA GLN A 123 -2.66 -6.94 12.97
C GLN A 123 -2.80 -6.10 14.23
N THR A 124 -2.15 -4.95 14.26
CA THR A 124 -2.21 -3.99 15.36
C THR A 124 -2.39 -2.56 14.89
N LEU A 125 -3.04 -1.74 15.73
CA LEU A 125 -3.07 -0.28 15.62
C LEU A 125 -2.18 0.41 16.67
N ASN A 126 -1.27 -0.31 17.34
CA ASN A 126 -0.38 0.25 18.36
C ASN A 126 0.67 1.17 17.72
N PRO A 127 0.69 2.49 18.02
CA PRO A 127 1.64 3.43 17.43
C PRO A 127 3.12 3.08 17.70
N ALA A 128 3.42 2.41 18.84
CA ALA A 128 4.79 1.99 19.15
C ALA A 128 5.29 0.91 18.18
N PHE A 129 4.41 0.02 17.73
CA PHE A 129 4.75 -0.94 16.67
C PHE A 129 5.01 -0.24 15.34
N TYR A 130 4.17 0.75 14.97
CA TYR A 130 4.37 1.53 13.74
C TYR A 130 5.66 2.34 13.76
N GLU A 131 6.07 2.86 14.92
CA GLU A 131 7.37 3.54 15.07
C GLU A 131 8.54 2.61 14.75
N ILE A 132 8.51 1.39 15.31
CA ILE A 132 9.54 0.38 15.05
C ILE A 132 9.53 -0.04 13.58
N ALA A 133 8.34 -0.27 13.02
CA ALA A 133 8.16 -0.68 11.63
C ALA A 133 8.62 0.40 10.65
N LEU A 134 8.25 1.68 10.87
CA LEU A 134 8.67 2.79 10.01
C LEU A 134 10.18 2.96 9.99
N ASN A 135 10.82 2.94 11.16
CA ASN A 135 12.28 3.05 11.23
C ASN A 135 12.96 1.88 10.48
N LYS A 136 12.38 0.67 10.57
CA LYS A 136 12.89 -0.49 9.84
C LYS A 136 12.63 -0.41 8.33
N SER A 137 11.48 0.09 7.93
CA SER A 137 11.16 0.34 6.50
C SER A 137 12.12 1.37 5.90
N LEU A 138 12.37 2.48 6.58
CA LEU A 138 13.34 3.50 6.14
C LEU A 138 14.76 2.92 6.01
N GLU A 139 15.19 2.07 6.98
CA GLU A 139 16.47 1.35 6.92
C GLU A 139 16.53 0.40 5.72
N ASN A 140 15.50 -0.43 5.50
CA ASN A 140 15.44 -1.39 4.40
C ASN A 140 15.48 -0.69 3.04
N LEU A 141 14.74 0.40 2.89
CA LEU A 141 14.65 1.20 1.67
C LEU A 141 15.88 2.09 1.44
N GLY A 142 16.67 2.37 2.49
CA GLY A 142 17.79 3.32 2.43
C GLY A 142 17.32 4.76 2.19
N LEU A 143 16.14 5.12 2.70
CA LEU A 143 15.50 6.42 2.50
C LEU A 143 15.28 7.15 3.82
N GLU A 144 15.20 8.48 3.77
CA GLU A 144 14.86 9.33 4.92
C GLU A 144 13.35 9.58 5.05
N MET A 145 12.59 9.38 3.96
CA MET A 145 11.14 9.61 3.87
C MET A 145 10.47 8.60 2.93
N ILE A 146 9.27 8.14 3.31
CA ILE A 146 8.35 7.35 2.48
C ILE A 146 7.23 8.27 1.99
N ASP A 147 6.84 8.18 0.70
CA ASP A 147 5.81 9.07 0.15
C ASP A 147 4.41 8.70 0.65
N VAL A 148 4.07 7.41 0.73
CA VAL A 148 2.84 6.94 1.40
C VAL A 148 3.15 5.76 2.32
N TYR A 149 2.72 5.86 3.56
CA TYR A 149 2.80 4.76 4.51
C TYR A 149 1.40 4.32 4.92
N TYR A 150 0.99 3.11 4.49
CA TYR A 150 -0.37 2.64 4.70
C TYR A 150 -0.56 1.93 6.03
N ILE A 151 -1.75 2.10 6.63
CA ILE A 151 -2.28 1.20 7.66
C ILE A 151 -2.75 -0.06 6.94
N HIS A 152 -2.10 -1.20 7.21
CA HIS A 152 -2.29 -2.44 6.47
C HIS A 152 -3.34 -3.33 7.14
N ILE A 153 -4.44 -3.60 6.44
CA ILE A 153 -5.53 -4.50 6.83
C ILE A 153 -6.07 -4.23 8.26
N PRO A 154 -6.51 -2.99 8.56
CA PRO A 154 -7.02 -2.66 9.89
C PRO A 154 -8.32 -3.38 10.23
N GLU A 155 -9.00 -3.97 9.25
CA GLU A 155 -10.23 -4.76 9.40
C GLU A 155 -10.06 -5.91 10.40
N ILE A 156 -8.87 -6.51 10.47
CA ILE A 156 -8.57 -7.59 11.44
C ILE A 156 -8.70 -7.08 12.88
N THR A 157 -8.18 -5.88 13.15
CA THR A 157 -8.36 -5.26 14.48
C THR A 157 -9.79 -4.80 14.70
N LYS A 158 -10.46 -4.27 13.66
CA LYS A 158 -11.88 -3.89 13.72
C LYS A 158 -12.77 -5.07 14.13
N LEU A 159 -12.49 -6.26 13.62
CA LEU A 159 -13.23 -7.49 13.94
C LEU A 159 -13.21 -7.85 15.43
N LYS A 160 -12.16 -7.50 16.15
CA LYS A 160 -11.92 -7.92 17.56
C LYS A 160 -12.32 -6.86 18.59
N LEU A 161 -12.53 -5.64 18.16
CA LEU A 161 -12.83 -4.50 19.03
C LEU A 161 -14.29 -4.05 18.89
N THR A 162 -14.78 -3.37 19.89
CA THR A 162 -16.00 -2.57 19.74
C THR A 162 -15.75 -1.39 18.79
N GLU A 163 -16.83 -0.81 18.31
CA GLU A 163 -16.79 0.36 17.41
C GLU A 163 -15.96 1.50 18.02
N ASP A 164 -16.25 1.85 19.27
CA ASP A 164 -15.59 2.97 19.96
C ASP A 164 -14.11 2.68 20.23
N GLU A 165 -13.77 1.49 20.75
CA GLU A 165 -12.37 1.08 20.95
C GLU A 165 -11.55 1.12 19.67
N PHE A 166 -12.13 0.70 18.55
CA PHE A 166 -11.44 0.73 17.27
C PHE A 166 -11.10 2.17 16.84
N TYR A 167 -12.10 3.07 16.86
CA TYR A 167 -11.86 4.45 16.42
C TYR A 167 -11.02 5.26 17.40
N GLU A 168 -11.05 4.96 18.71
CA GLU A 168 -10.11 5.51 19.68
C GLU A 168 -8.66 5.12 19.37
N LYS A 169 -8.40 3.83 19.09
CA LYS A 169 -7.08 3.36 18.67
C LYS A 169 -6.66 3.97 17.32
N MET A 170 -7.60 4.09 16.38
CA MET A 170 -7.36 4.73 15.11
C MET A 170 -7.00 6.22 15.28
N GLU A 171 -7.66 6.95 16.17
CA GLU A 171 -7.29 8.35 16.46
C GLU A 171 -5.87 8.45 17.05
N MET A 172 -5.49 7.55 17.97
CA MET A 172 -4.12 7.52 18.50
C MET A 172 -3.09 7.26 17.39
N LEU A 173 -3.38 6.34 16.49
CA LEU A 173 -2.50 6.01 15.37
C LEU A 173 -2.43 7.18 14.36
N ILE A 174 -3.55 7.83 14.05
CA ILE A 174 -3.58 9.00 13.15
C ILE A 174 -2.77 10.16 13.74
N ARG A 175 -2.82 10.40 15.04
CA ARG A 175 -1.95 11.40 15.72
C ARG A 175 -0.47 11.08 15.51
N TRP A 176 -0.10 9.82 15.60
CA TRP A 176 1.26 9.37 15.32
C TRP A 176 1.63 9.63 13.85
N TYR A 177 0.77 9.29 12.88
CA TYR A 177 1.00 9.53 11.46
C TYR A 177 1.20 11.02 11.15
N GLU A 178 0.33 11.89 11.67
CA GLU A 178 0.45 13.33 11.46
C GLU A 178 1.76 13.87 12.06
N THR A 179 2.19 13.33 13.22
CA THR A 179 3.51 13.66 13.78
C THR A 179 4.64 13.25 12.85
N LYS A 180 4.59 12.04 12.26
CA LYS A 180 5.62 11.58 11.32
C LYS A 180 5.61 12.36 9.99
N CYS A 181 4.46 12.81 9.55
CA CYS A 181 4.36 13.73 8.43
C CYS A 181 5.01 15.10 8.76
N PHE A 182 4.75 15.63 9.92
CA PHE A 182 5.38 16.87 10.39
C PHE A 182 6.91 16.73 10.53
N GLU A 183 7.39 15.59 10.99
CA GLU A 183 8.82 15.25 11.08
C GLU A 183 9.47 15.03 9.70
N GLY A 184 8.70 14.94 8.62
CA GLY A 184 9.18 14.66 7.26
C GLY A 184 9.63 13.22 7.03
N LYS A 185 9.18 12.27 7.86
CA LYS A 185 9.45 10.84 7.70
C LYS A 185 8.44 10.14 6.78
N ILE A 186 7.24 10.68 6.71
CA ILE A 186 6.14 10.25 5.85
C ILE A 186 5.60 11.49 5.17
N ARG A 187 5.27 11.41 3.86
CA ARG A 187 4.66 12.53 3.14
C ARG A 187 3.14 12.49 3.23
N TYR A 188 2.54 11.31 3.04
CA TYR A 188 1.11 11.04 3.16
C TYR A 188 0.89 9.70 3.83
N TYR A 189 -0.31 9.48 4.33
CA TYR A 189 -0.73 8.16 4.78
C TYR A 189 -2.10 7.79 4.22
N GLY A 190 -2.42 6.51 4.33
CA GLY A 190 -3.66 5.95 3.83
C GLY A 190 -4.00 4.63 4.50
N ILE A 191 -5.03 3.97 4.00
CA ILE A 191 -5.42 2.64 4.44
C ILE A 191 -5.33 1.69 3.26
N ALA A 192 -4.78 0.50 3.49
CA ALA A 192 -4.78 -0.60 2.55
C ALA A 192 -5.72 -1.68 3.07
N PHE A 193 -6.88 -1.78 2.42
CA PHE A 193 -7.94 -2.74 2.72
C PHE A 193 -7.74 -4.05 1.97
N GLU A 194 -8.15 -5.17 2.59
CA GLU A 194 -8.19 -6.49 1.98
C GLU A 194 -9.63 -7.03 1.94
N PHE A 195 -10.39 -6.88 3.03
CA PHE A 195 -11.69 -7.51 3.22
C PHE A 195 -12.87 -6.55 3.19
N MET A 196 -12.63 -5.27 3.47
CA MET A 196 -13.66 -4.31 3.79
C MET A 196 -14.65 -4.03 2.66
N VAL A 197 -14.19 -4.14 1.41
CA VAL A 197 -14.95 -3.66 0.26
C VAL A 197 -16.20 -4.51 0.00
N GLU A 198 -16.18 -5.81 0.36
CA GLU A 198 -17.28 -6.75 0.09
C GLU A 198 -18.43 -6.65 1.08
N GLU A 199 -18.28 -5.87 2.16
CA GLU A 199 -19.16 -6.02 3.29
C GLU A 199 -20.12 -4.84 3.45
N PRO A 200 -21.41 -5.11 3.58
CA PRO A 200 -22.39 -4.09 3.92
C PRO A 200 -22.19 -3.57 5.36
N PHE A 201 -22.82 -2.43 5.67
CA PHE A 201 -22.71 -1.69 6.94
C PHE A 201 -22.89 -2.51 8.23
N GLU A 202 -23.52 -3.68 8.15
CA GLU A 202 -23.78 -4.55 9.30
C GLU A 202 -22.63 -5.51 9.60
N ASN A 203 -21.61 -5.55 8.73
CA ASN A 203 -20.46 -6.43 8.92
C ASN A 203 -19.45 -5.82 9.89
N LYS A 204 -18.93 -6.67 10.75
CA LYS A 204 -17.92 -6.27 11.75
C LYS A 204 -16.61 -5.76 11.17
N TRP A 205 -16.30 -6.10 9.92
CA TRP A 205 -15.11 -5.61 9.20
C TRP A 205 -15.28 -4.18 8.69
N HIS A 206 -16.52 -3.71 8.58
CA HIS A 206 -16.82 -2.44 7.96
C HIS A 206 -16.13 -1.28 8.69
N ILE A 207 -15.43 -0.46 7.93
CA ILE A 207 -14.77 0.76 8.40
C ILE A 207 -15.30 1.93 7.59
N GLU A 208 -15.85 2.92 8.27
CA GLU A 208 -16.35 4.16 7.67
C GLU A 208 -15.17 5.10 7.36
N ILE A 209 -14.88 5.30 6.08
CA ILE A 209 -13.76 6.18 5.67
C ILE A 209 -14.03 7.66 5.99
N GLU A 210 -15.31 8.07 6.03
CA GLU A 210 -15.69 9.42 6.48
C GLU A 210 -15.28 9.65 7.94
N ARG A 211 -15.55 8.67 8.81
CA ARG A 211 -15.17 8.78 10.24
C ARG A 211 -13.65 8.85 10.39
N ILE A 212 -12.89 8.11 9.60
CA ILE A 212 -11.42 8.21 9.55
C ILE A 212 -10.99 9.61 9.08
N LYS A 213 -11.58 10.13 8.00
CA LYS A 213 -11.28 11.47 7.50
C LYS A 213 -11.60 12.56 8.53
N ASN A 214 -12.70 12.42 9.25
CA ASN A 214 -13.10 13.34 10.31
C ASN A 214 -12.15 13.27 11.51
N ILE A 215 -11.62 12.10 11.85
CA ILE A 215 -10.55 11.97 12.85
C ILE A 215 -9.29 12.70 12.39
N ALA A 216 -8.87 12.51 11.13
CA ALA A 216 -7.70 13.20 10.58
C ALA A 216 -7.90 14.75 10.59
N ARG A 217 -9.09 15.22 10.22
CA ARG A 217 -9.46 16.65 10.33
C ARG A 217 -9.43 17.17 11.79
N LYS A 218 -9.94 16.39 12.72
CA LYS A 218 -9.89 16.72 14.16
C LYS A 218 -8.46 16.84 14.67
N VAL A 219 -7.57 15.98 14.21
CA VAL A 219 -6.16 15.91 14.66
C VAL A 219 -5.30 17.01 14.04
N SER A 220 -5.44 17.29 12.74
CA SER A 220 -4.51 18.13 11.97
C SER A 220 -5.19 19.16 11.06
N GLY A 221 -6.51 19.31 11.16
CA GLY A 221 -7.28 20.25 10.34
C GLY A 221 -7.47 19.78 8.90
N GLU A 222 -7.94 20.69 8.04
CA GLU A 222 -8.24 20.37 6.63
C GLU A 222 -6.98 20.00 5.80
N LYS A 223 -5.81 20.46 6.23
CA LYS A 223 -4.53 20.14 5.58
C LYS A 223 -3.90 18.86 6.12
N ASN A 224 -4.70 17.95 6.70
CA ASN A 224 -4.20 16.64 7.14
C ASN A 224 -3.61 15.84 5.98
N HIS A 225 -2.78 14.86 6.31
CA HIS A 225 -2.02 14.09 5.34
C HIS A 225 -2.68 12.73 4.98
N PHE A 226 -3.90 12.47 5.47
CA PHE A 226 -4.71 11.29 5.08
C PHE A 226 -5.23 11.45 3.66
N LYS A 227 -4.66 10.69 2.73
CA LYS A 227 -4.88 10.94 1.30
C LYS A 227 -5.18 9.72 0.45
N TYR A 228 -4.77 8.52 0.80
CA TYR A 228 -4.83 7.36 -0.08
C TYR A 228 -5.67 6.23 0.49
N ILE A 229 -6.50 5.61 -0.36
CA ILE A 229 -7.23 4.37 -0.06
C ILE A 229 -6.84 3.33 -1.10
N LEU A 230 -6.27 2.21 -0.64
CA LEU A 230 -5.86 1.09 -1.46
C LEU A 230 -6.80 -0.09 -1.19
N PHE A 231 -7.32 -0.72 -2.24
CA PHE A 231 -8.19 -1.89 -2.17
C PHE A 231 -8.13 -2.70 -3.46
N GLU A 232 -8.59 -3.96 -3.41
CA GLU A 232 -8.73 -4.77 -4.61
C GLU A 232 -9.79 -4.17 -5.53
N TYR A 233 -9.41 -3.97 -6.81
CA TYR A 233 -10.33 -3.59 -7.86
C TYR A 233 -9.86 -4.10 -9.21
N ASN A 234 -10.69 -4.93 -9.84
CA ASN A 234 -10.42 -5.51 -11.15
C ASN A 234 -11.73 -5.96 -11.81
N ILE A 235 -11.67 -6.41 -13.06
CA ILE A 235 -12.83 -6.83 -13.86
C ILE A 235 -13.60 -8.04 -13.29
N MET A 236 -13.00 -8.76 -12.33
CA MET A 236 -13.61 -9.90 -11.62
C MET A 236 -14.04 -9.53 -10.20
N CYS A 237 -13.65 -8.34 -9.72
CA CYS A 237 -13.92 -7.82 -8.39
C CYS A 237 -14.21 -6.32 -8.51
N ASP A 238 -15.46 -5.95 -8.84
CA ASP A 238 -15.86 -4.58 -9.20
C ASP A 238 -16.78 -3.89 -8.17
N TRP A 239 -17.07 -4.54 -7.07
CA TRP A 239 -18.04 -4.08 -6.07
C TRP A 239 -17.65 -2.78 -5.34
N ALA A 240 -16.39 -2.33 -5.38
CA ALA A 240 -16.01 -0.97 -4.96
C ALA A 240 -16.67 0.13 -5.82
N ASP A 241 -17.20 -0.21 -7.01
CA ASP A 241 -17.94 0.65 -7.93
C ASP A 241 -19.43 0.27 -8.02
N THR A 242 -19.84 -0.90 -7.53
CA THR A 242 -21.19 -1.43 -7.70
C THR A 242 -21.97 -1.59 -6.39
N VAL A 243 -21.27 -1.69 -5.25
CA VAL A 243 -21.90 -1.84 -3.93
C VAL A 243 -21.81 -0.55 -3.13
N ASN A 244 -22.95 -0.03 -2.67
CA ASN A 244 -23.00 1.12 -1.77
C ASN A 244 -22.53 0.70 -0.36
N SER A 245 -21.24 0.73 -0.14
CA SER A 245 -20.57 0.26 1.09
C SER A 245 -20.12 1.40 2.02
N GLN A 246 -20.32 2.64 1.64
CA GLN A 246 -19.92 3.81 2.44
C GLN A 246 -21.11 4.77 2.62
N MET A 247 -21.01 5.60 3.68
CA MET A 247 -21.99 6.67 3.93
C MET A 247 -21.23 7.99 4.10
N ILE A 248 -21.57 8.98 3.28
CA ILE A 248 -20.95 10.30 3.33
C ILE A 248 -22.08 11.34 3.48
N ASP A 249 -22.01 12.14 4.53
CA ASP A 249 -23.05 13.12 4.88
C ASP A 249 -24.47 12.51 4.87
N GLY A 250 -24.62 11.27 5.34
CA GLY A 250 -25.87 10.53 5.39
C GLY A 250 -26.33 9.94 4.05
N VAL A 251 -25.55 10.04 2.98
CA VAL A 251 -25.84 9.47 1.66
C VAL A 251 -25.01 8.20 1.45
N LYS A 252 -25.70 7.09 1.11
CA LYS A 252 -25.03 5.83 0.75
C LYS A 252 -24.32 5.96 -0.60
N MET A 253 -23.06 5.56 -0.66
CA MET A 253 -22.21 5.65 -1.85
C MET A 253 -21.37 4.39 -2.02
N THR A 254 -20.87 4.16 -3.21
CA THR A 254 -19.80 3.17 -3.45
C THR A 254 -18.48 3.64 -2.82
N MET A 255 -17.51 2.75 -2.65
CA MET A 255 -16.20 3.11 -2.12
C MET A 255 -15.51 4.16 -2.99
N ILE A 256 -15.59 4.02 -4.31
CA ILE A 256 -14.97 4.96 -5.27
C ILE A 256 -15.63 6.34 -5.18
N GLU A 257 -16.97 6.40 -5.12
CA GLU A 257 -17.70 7.67 -4.97
C GLU A 257 -17.38 8.35 -3.63
N ALA A 258 -17.32 7.59 -2.55
CA ALA A 258 -16.98 8.09 -1.23
C ALA A 258 -15.54 8.64 -1.17
N CYS A 259 -14.57 7.95 -1.77
CA CYS A 259 -13.20 8.47 -1.90
C CYS A 259 -13.19 9.80 -2.65
N LYS A 260 -13.93 9.90 -3.76
CA LYS A 260 -14.03 11.15 -4.53
C LYS A 260 -14.68 12.27 -3.73
N ALA A 261 -15.75 12.00 -2.97
CA ALA A 261 -16.43 12.99 -2.12
C ALA A 261 -15.53 13.51 -1.00
N LEU A 262 -14.63 12.67 -0.49
CA LEU A 262 -13.67 13.01 0.58
C LEU A 262 -12.31 13.52 0.07
N GLU A 263 -12.15 13.71 -1.24
CA GLU A 263 -10.89 14.11 -1.91
C GLU A 263 -9.72 13.16 -1.60
N LEU A 264 -10.02 11.85 -1.56
CA LEU A 264 -9.04 10.77 -1.39
C LEU A 264 -8.67 10.15 -2.72
N GLU A 265 -7.40 9.83 -2.89
CA GLU A 265 -6.88 9.11 -4.06
C GLU A 265 -7.12 7.61 -3.92
N THR A 266 -7.68 7.00 -4.95
CA THR A 266 -7.93 5.55 -5.00
C THR A 266 -6.77 4.81 -5.65
N VAL A 267 -6.36 3.69 -5.05
CA VAL A 267 -5.27 2.84 -5.55
C VAL A 267 -5.80 1.42 -5.70
N ALA A 268 -5.83 0.90 -6.92
CA ALA A 268 -6.23 -0.47 -7.18
C ALA A 268 -5.08 -1.44 -6.93
N SER A 269 -5.31 -2.43 -6.06
CA SER A 269 -4.48 -3.63 -5.97
C SER A 269 -5.07 -4.77 -6.81
N MET A 270 -4.28 -5.80 -7.08
CA MET A 270 -4.68 -7.03 -7.79
C MET A 270 -5.44 -6.79 -9.12
N PRO A 271 -4.99 -5.87 -10.01
CA PRO A 271 -5.71 -5.52 -11.24
C PRO A 271 -5.92 -6.70 -12.19
N PHE A 272 -5.17 -7.78 -12.02
CA PHE A 272 -5.23 -8.99 -12.83
C PHE A 272 -5.79 -10.19 -12.05
N ALA A 273 -6.48 -9.97 -10.92
CA ALA A 273 -7.06 -11.00 -10.05
C ALA A 273 -6.04 -12.10 -9.73
N MET A 274 -4.83 -11.73 -9.26
CA MET A 274 -3.69 -12.64 -8.96
C MET A 274 -3.28 -13.56 -10.14
N GLY A 275 -3.63 -13.16 -11.37
CA GLY A 275 -3.35 -13.89 -12.59
C GLY A 275 -4.55 -14.69 -13.13
N ASP A 276 -5.59 -14.86 -12.37
CA ASP A 276 -6.81 -15.56 -12.82
C ASP A 276 -7.55 -14.78 -13.93
N GLY A 277 -7.42 -13.46 -13.96
CA GLY A 277 -7.97 -12.62 -15.01
C GLY A 277 -7.50 -13.02 -16.42
N PHE A 278 -6.24 -13.44 -16.56
CA PHE A 278 -5.68 -13.86 -17.86
C PHE A 278 -6.33 -15.12 -18.45
N LYS A 279 -7.10 -15.86 -17.66
CA LYS A 279 -7.88 -17.00 -18.17
C LYS A 279 -9.08 -16.58 -19.01
N LYS A 280 -9.53 -15.31 -18.89
CA LYS A 280 -10.78 -14.83 -19.48
C LYS A 280 -10.65 -13.49 -20.23
N TYR A 281 -9.68 -12.67 -19.89
CA TYR A 281 -9.59 -11.29 -20.38
C TYR A 281 -8.20 -10.98 -20.91
N ALA A 282 -8.12 -10.10 -21.89
CA ALA A 282 -6.86 -9.57 -22.36
C ALA A 282 -6.27 -8.56 -21.36
N LEU A 283 -4.95 -8.40 -21.34
CA LEU A 283 -4.26 -7.42 -20.50
C LEU A 283 -4.80 -6.00 -20.68
N SER A 284 -5.06 -5.61 -21.95
CA SER A 284 -5.63 -4.31 -22.31
C SER A 284 -6.98 -4.06 -21.65
N ASP A 285 -7.87 -5.06 -21.68
CA ASP A 285 -9.22 -4.93 -21.14
C ASP A 285 -9.20 -4.78 -19.61
N MET A 286 -8.35 -5.56 -18.94
CA MET A 286 -8.18 -5.49 -17.49
C MET A 286 -7.60 -4.15 -17.03
N LEU A 287 -6.57 -3.63 -17.73
CA LEU A 287 -5.99 -2.33 -17.41
C LEU A 287 -6.96 -1.19 -17.71
N ASP A 288 -7.62 -1.21 -18.85
CA ASP A 288 -8.58 -0.19 -19.24
C ASP A 288 -9.77 -0.13 -18.27
N PHE A 289 -10.26 -1.31 -17.80
CA PHE A 289 -11.30 -1.39 -16.80
C PHE A 289 -10.92 -0.65 -15.52
N VAL A 290 -9.72 -0.91 -14.99
CA VAL A 290 -9.24 -0.29 -13.74
C VAL A 290 -8.97 1.20 -13.93
N LEU A 291 -8.25 1.58 -15.00
CA LEU A 291 -7.82 2.96 -15.23
C LEU A 291 -8.95 3.93 -15.54
N LYS A 292 -10.14 3.45 -15.94
CA LYS A 292 -11.34 4.27 -16.12
C LYS A 292 -11.93 4.80 -14.81
N LYS A 293 -11.65 4.14 -13.69
CA LYS A 293 -12.32 4.40 -12.41
C LYS A 293 -11.35 4.81 -11.30
N MET A 294 -10.14 4.28 -11.31
CA MET A 294 -9.15 4.45 -10.25
C MET A 294 -8.11 5.51 -10.61
N ASN A 295 -7.64 6.25 -9.61
CA ASN A 295 -6.56 7.22 -9.81
C ASN A 295 -5.22 6.53 -10.11
N HIS A 296 -4.98 5.39 -9.43
CA HIS A 296 -3.73 4.65 -9.50
C HIS A 296 -3.98 3.14 -9.57
N VAL A 297 -3.06 2.40 -10.18
CA VAL A 297 -3.08 0.93 -10.22
C VAL A 297 -1.71 0.37 -9.89
N ILE A 298 -1.68 -0.63 -9.00
CA ILE A 298 -0.46 -1.37 -8.67
C ILE A 298 -0.43 -2.66 -9.48
N VAL A 299 0.56 -2.77 -10.37
CA VAL A 299 0.78 -3.97 -11.20
C VAL A 299 1.93 -4.79 -10.63
N GLY A 300 1.71 -6.07 -10.37
CA GLY A 300 2.74 -6.96 -9.85
C GLY A 300 3.51 -7.65 -10.97
N SER A 301 4.82 -7.44 -11.07
CA SER A 301 5.69 -8.24 -11.94
C SER A 301 7.15 -8.14 -11.53
N LYS A 302 7.85 -9.28 -11.58
CA LYS A 302 9.33 -9.37 -11.48
C LYS A 302 9.99 -9.70 -12.83
N ASN A 303 9.22 -9.63 -13.94
CA ASN A 303 9.70 -9.93 -15.29
C ASN A 303 9.64 -8.64 -16.15
N PRO A 304 10.78 -8.12 -16.62
CA PRO A 304 10.83 -6.94 -17.48
C PRO A 304 9.95 -7.02 -18.74
N LYS A 305 9.78 -8.23 -19.33
CA LYS A 305 8.91 -8.40 -20.50
C LYS A 305 7.44 -8.13 -20.18
N HIS A 306 6.95 -8.61 -19.03
CA HIS A 306 5.58 -8.32 -18.60
C HIS A 306 5.39 -6.82 -18.29
N ILE A 307 6.42 -6.18 -17.72
CA ILE A 307 6.39 -4.72 -17.49
C ILE A 307 6.33 -3.98 -18.82
N GLU A 308 7.06 -4.42 -19.83
CA GLU A 308 7.02 -3.85 -21.18
C GLU A 308 5.63 -4.00 -21.82
N GLU A 309 4.99 -5.16 -21.69
CA GLU A 309 3.62 -5.40 -22.17
C GLU A 309 2.61 -4.46 -21.49
N ILE A 310 2.70 -4.31 -20.14
CA ILE A 310 1.89 -3.36 -19.37
C ILE A 310 2.10 -1.93 -19.86
N LEU A 311 3.36 -1.51 -20.07
CA LEU A 311 3.69 -0.18 -20.56
C LEU A 311 3.13 0.11 -21.95
N ARG A 312 3.15 -0.86 -22.85
CA ARG A 312 2.57 -0.75 -24.20
C ARG A 312 1.05 -0.56 -24.11
N CYS A 313 0.36 -1.38 -23.32
CA CYS A 313 -1.07 -1.24 -23.11
C CYS A 313 -1.43 0.11 -22.48
N TRP A 314 -0.74 0.53 -21.41
CA TRP A 314 -0.99 1.77 -20.72
C TRP A 314 -0.78 3.01 -21.61
N ARG A 315 0.23 3.00 -22.51
CA ARG A 315 0.53 4.10 -23.42
C ARG A 315 -0.36 4.17 -24.66
N GLY A 316 -1.36 3.29 -24.77
CA GLY A 316 -2.35 3.33 -25.84
C GLY A 316 -1.95 2.64 -27.14
N ASN A 317 -0.89 1.83 -27.16
CA ASN A 317 -0.52 1.01 -28.31
C ASN A 317 -1.34 -0.29 -28.34
N PHE A 318 -2.67 -0.17 -28.21
CA PHE A 318 -3.61 -1.30 -28.06
C PHE A 318 -3.60 -2.29 -29.24
N SER A 319 -3.20 -1.87 -30.45
CA SER A 319 -3.16 -2.75 -31.63
C SER A 319 -2.14 -3.88 -31.54
N GLU A 320 -1.15 -3.78 -30.65
CA GLU A 320 -0.11 -4.78 -30.45
C GLU A 320 -0.35 -5.71 -29.24
N CYS A 321 -1.37 -5.40 -28.40
CA CYS A 321 -1.67 -6.16 -27.18
C CYS A 321 -2.70 -7.29 -27.40
N SER A 322 -3.30 -7.42 -28.59
CA SER A 322 -4.39 -8.35 -28.91
C SER A 322 -3.93 -9.70 -29.48
N GLY A 323 -2.78 -10.20 -29.06
CA GLY A 323 -2.23 -11.42 -29.59
C GLY A 323 -1.57 -12.31 -28.54
N ARG A 324 -2.38 -13.07 -27.78
CA ARG A 324 -2.06 -14.48 -27.36
C ARG A 324 -3.27 -15.12 -26.70
#